data_29f275a8a117756f20323469fed5746b
#
_entry.id   29f275a8a117756f20323469fed5746b
#
_cell.length_a   1.000
_cell.length_b   1.000
_cell.length_c   1.000
_cell.angle_alpha   90.00
_cell.angle_beta   90.00
_cell.angle_gamma   90.00
#
_symmetry.space_group_name_H-M   'P 1'
#
loop_
_entity.id
_entity.type
_entity.pdbx_description
1 polymer ?
#
loop_
_entity_poly.entity_id
_entity_poly.type
_entity_poly.pdbx_seq_one_letter_code
_entity_poly.pdbx_strand_id
1 'polypeptide(L)'
;MCIRDRANAASAWVLARHREGSINVQGAYLHVLVDMFGSIAVLAAGAVIALTGFTGADVVASLVIAALVLPRAWQLMVRSARVMLEHVPAGFDADKVERALQQVDGATDTHDLHLWSLDGVSVLATVHVVAGAGVDRDQLLDRVQDTLAQLGVEHATVQIEPPEHIGHENVC
;
A
#
# COMPACT_ATOMS: atom_id res chain seq x y z
N MET A 1 29.91 3.51 -17.80
CA MET A 1 28.56 3.97 -18.09
C MET A 1 27.68 2.91 -18.74
N CYS A 2 28.01 2.36 -19.90
CA CYS A 2 27.13 1.44 -20.64
C CYS A 2 26.65 0.15 -19.90
N ILE A 3 27.41 -0.44 -18.97
CA ILE A 3 26.97 -1.65 -18.27
C ILE A 3 25.91 -1.32 -17.23
N ARG A 4 26.11 -0.27 -16.43
CA ARG A 4 25.16 0.18 -15.41
C ARG A 4 23.83 0.61 -16.04
N ASP A 5 23.88 1.36 -17.15
CA ASP A 5 22.68 1.86 -17.81
C ASP A 5 21.87 0.74 -18.47
N ARG A 6 22.55 -0.30 -19.00
CA ARG A 6 21.90 -1.52 -19.50
C ARG A 6 21.28 -2.34 -18.37
N ALA A 7 21.99 -2.49 -17.25
CA ALA A 7 21.47 -3.19 -16.09
C ALA A 7 20.26 -2.44 -15.51
N ASN A 8 20.33 -1.11 -15.41
CA ASN A 8 19.20 -0.28 -14.96
C ASN A 8 18.00 -0.37 -15.91
N ALA A 9 18.21 -0.35 -17.23
CA ALA A 9 17.14 -0.51 -18.21
C ALA A 9 16.47 -1.89 -18.13
N ALA A 10 17.25 -2.97 -18.00
CA ALA A 10 16.73 -4.32 -17.81
C ALA A 10 15.96 -4.44 -16.49
N SER A 11 16.50 -3.90 -15.40
CA SER A 11 15.85 -3.88 -14.08
C SER A 11 14.55 -3.06 -14.12
N ALA A 12 14.54 -1.88 -14.75
CA ALA A 12 13.35 -1.07 -14.93
C ALA A 12 12.27 -1.83 -15.69
N TRP A 13 12.62 -2.55 -16.75
CA TRP A 13 11.69 -3.32 -17.56
C TRP A 13 11.05 -4.48 -16.77
N VAL A 14 11.84 -5.20 -15.98
CA VAL A 14 11.35 -6.30 -15.11
C VAL A 14 10.47 -5.74 -14.01
N LEU A 15 10.91 -4.69 -13.31
CA LEU A 15 10.18 -4.08 -12.21
C LEU A 15 8.88 -3.39 -12.68
N ALA A 16 8.85 -2.83 -13.90
CA ALA A 16 7.66 -2.20 -14.48
C ALA A 16 6.47 -3.17 -14.59
N ARG A 17 6.71 -4.46 -14.76
CA ARG A 17 5.67 -5.49 -14.85
C ARG A 17 5.06 -5.84 -13.49
N HIS A 18 5.78 -5.57 -12.39
CA HIS A 18 5.40 -5.97 -11.04
C HIS A 18 5.20 -4.75 -10.12
N ARG A 19 5.22 -3.51 -10.66
CA ARG A 19 5.20 -2.27 -9.88
C ARG A 19 3.94 -2.05 -9.03
N GLU A 20 2.85 -2.74 -9.36
CA GLU A 20 1.57 -2.63 -8.66
C GLU A 20 1.46 -3.62 -7.48
N GLY A 21 2.41 -4.55 -7.36
CA GLY A 21 2.37 -5.63 -6.37
C GLY A 21 2.80 -5.26 -4.95
N SER A 22 3.64 -4.23 -4.75
CA SER A 22 4.03 -3.78 -3.40
C SER A 22 4.73 -2.43 -3.41
N ILE A 23 4.74 -1.73 -2.25
CA ILE A 23 5.47 -0.47 -2.05
C ILE A 23 6.98 -0.66 -2.25
N ASN A 24 7.53 -1.81 -1.87
CA ASN A 24 8.95 -2.12 -2.03
C ASN A 24 9.35 -2.18 -3.51
N VAL A 25 8.54 -2.81 -4.35
CA VAL A 25 8.75 -2.88 -5.80
C VAL A 25 8.60 -1.49 -6.43
N GLN A 26 7.64 -0.69 -5.98
CA GLN A 26 7.49 0.70 -6.42
C GLN A 26 8.72 1.55 -6.08
N GLY A 27 9.26 1.38 -4.87
CA GLY A 27 10.49 2.06 -4.43
C GLY A 27 11.70 1.68 -5.26
N ALA A 28 11.91 0.38 -5.50
CA ALA A 28 13.00 -0.12 -6.35
C ALA A 28 12.89 0.37 -7.80
N TYR A 29 11.68 0.35 -8.37
CA TYR A 29 11.42 0.86 -9.72
C TYR A 29 11.73 2.36 -9.84
N LEU A 30 11.26 3.17 -8.85
CA LEU A 30 11.54 4.60 -8.82
C LEU A 30 13.05 4.87 -8.73
N HIS A 31 13.77 4.16 -7.89
CA HIS A 31 15.23 4.29 -7.75
C HIS A 31 15.95 4.05 -9.09
N VAL A 32 15.61 2.96 -9.78
CA VAL A 32 16.20 2.62 -11.09
C VAL A 32 15.88 3.68 -12.15
N LEU A 33 14.64 4.22 -12.15
CA LEU A 33 14.26 5.31 -13.05
C LEU A 33 15.07 6.58 -12.80
N VAL A 34 15.24 6.96 -11.54
CA VAL A 34 16.03 8.16 -11.16
C VAL A 34 17.46 8.03 -11.66
N ASP A 35 18.09 6.88 -11.45
CA ASP A 35 19.45 6.59 -11.92
C ASP A 35 19.56 6.68 -13.45
N MET A 36 18.56 6.16 -14.17
CA MET A 36 18.52 6.20 -15.63
C MET A 36 18.33 7.64 -16.15
N PHE A 37 17.37 8.39 -15.61
CA PHE A 37 17.15 9.78 -15.97
C PHE A 37 18.33 10.68 -15.61
N GLY A 38 18.95 10.44 -14.43
CA GLY A 38 20.16 11.13 -14.02
C GLY A 38 21.29 10.93 -15.02
N SER A 39 21.52 9.69 -15.47
CA SER A 39 22.54 9.37 -16.47
C SER A 39 22.27 10.07 -17.81
N ILE A 40 21.03 10.05 -18.29
CA ILE A 40 20.64 10.72 -19.55
C ILE A 40 20.81 12.24 -19.44
N ALA A 41 20.39 12.84 -18.34
CA ALA A 41 20.49 14.29 -18.14
C ALA A 41 21.94 14.77 -18.07
N VAL A 42 22.82 14.02 -17.39
CA VAL A 42 24.26 14.32 -17.35
C VAL A 42 24.89 14.24 -18.73
N LEU A 43 24.55 13.21 -19.53
CA LEU A 43 25.04 13.07 -20.90
C LEU A 43 24.54 14.23 -21.79
N ALA A 44 23.28 14.60 -21.68
CA ALA A 44 22.69 15.69 -22.43
C ALA A 44 23.33 17.04 -22.04
N ALA A 45 23.48 17.32 -20.75
CA ALA A 45 24.13 18.52 -20.25
C ALA A 45 25.58 18.60 -20.72
N GLY A 46 26.34 17.49 -20.63
CA GLY A 46 27.71 17.41 -21.15
C GLY A 46 27.81 17.68 -22.64
N ALA A 47 26.88 17.13 -23.46
CA ALA A 47 26.81 17.40 -24.87
C ALA A 47 26.54 18.89 -25.20
N VAL A 48 25.59 19.51 -24.49
CA VAL A 48 25.29 20.94 -24.62
C VAL A 48 26.49 21.80 -24.27
N ILE A 49 27.17 21.51 -23.14
CA ILE A 49 28.39 22.25 -22.75
C ILE A 49 29.50 22.09 -23.80
N ALA A 50 29.70 20.88 -24.30
CA ALA A 50 30.75 20.62 -25.32
C ALA A 50 30.48 21.33 -26.63
N LEU A 51 29.22 21.47 -27.04
CA LEU A 51 28.84 22.08 -28.33
C LEU A 51 28.67 23.60 -28.24
N THR A 52 28.25 24.13 -27.08
CA THR A 52 27.87 25.55 -26.95
C THR A 52 28.72 26.34 -25.98
N GLY A 53 29.51 25.67 -25.13
CA GLY A 53 30.21 26.28 -24.00
C GLY A 53 29.33 26.75 -22.85
N PHE A 54 27.99 26.48 -22.91
CA PHE A 54 27.04 26.94 -21.88
C PHE A 54 27.08 26.06 -20.66
N THR A 55 27.80 26.49 -19.63
CA THR A 55 27.95 25.73 -18.35
C THR A 55 26.70 25.71 -17.51
N GLY A 56 25.73 26.58 -17.73
CA GLY A 56 24.45 26.59 -17.05
C GLY A 56 23.55 25.36 -17.34
N ALA A 57 23.87 24.59 -18.40
CA ALA A 57 23.10 23.42 -18.81
C ALA A 57 23.04 22.34 -17.70
N ASP A 58 24.11 22.19 -16.90
CA ASP A 58 24.16 21.26 -15.78
C ASP A 58 23.18 21.65 -14.66
N VAL A 59 23.15 22.93 -14.33
CA VAL A 59 22.21 23.47 -13.31
C VAL A 59 20.77 23.27 -13.75
N VAL A 60 20.45 23.55 -15.01
CA VAL A 60 19.09 23.37 -15.56
C VAL A 60 18.71 21.89 -15.54
N ALA A 61 19.59 21.00 -15.98
CA ALA A 61 19.34 19.56 -15.95
C ALA A 61 19.08 19.04 -14.51
N SER A 62 19.89 19.47 -13.56
CA SER A 62 19.74 19.11 -12.14
C SER A 62 18.40 19.59 -11.57
N LEU A 63 17.98 20.82 -11.86
CA LEU A 63 16.69 21.36 -11.42
C LEU A 63 15.51 20.60 -12.04
N VAL A 64 15.57 20.25 -13.32
CA VAL A 64 14.53 19.46 -13.98
C VAL A 64 14.41 18.08 -13.35
N ILE A 65 15.54 17.38 -13.09
CA ILE A 65 15.54 16.08 -12.43
C ILE A 65 14.92 16.20 -11.03
N ALA A 66 15.35 17.19 -10.25
CA ALA A 66 14.81 17.41 -8.90
C ALA A 66 13.29 17.64 -8.94
N ALA A 67 12.80 18.47 -9.85
CA ALA A 67 11.37 18.75 -9.99
C ALA A 67 10.55 17.52 -10.40
N LEU A 68 11.11 16.60 -11.17
CA LEU A 68 10.44 15.34 -11.56
C LEU A 68 10.44 14.30 -10.45
N VAL A 69 11.52 14.23 -9.68
CA VAL A 69 11.76 13.18 -8.68
C VAL A 69 11.11 13.49 -7.34
N LEU A 70 11.26 14.73 -6.84
CA LEU A 70 10.77 15.15 -5.52
C LEU A 70 9.30 14.82 -5.26
N PRO A 71 8.34 15.14 -6.17
CA PRO A 71 6.93 14.84 -5.92
C PRO A 71 6.65 13.33 -5.78
N ARG A 72 7.34 12.51 -6.57
CA ARG A 72 7.18 11.06 -6.53
C ARG A 72 7.80 10.45 -5.28
N ALA A 73 8.98 10.90 -4.89
CA ALA A 73 9.62 10.49 -3.63
C ALA A 73 8.74 10.87 -2.43
N TRP A 74 8.15 12.06 -2.44
CA TRP A 74 7.21 12.49 -1.41
C TRP A 74 5.96 11.59 -1.33
N GLN A 75 5.35 11.26 -2.47
CA GLN A 75 4.20 10.35 -2.52
C GLN A 75 4.55 8.97 -1.97
N LEU A 76 5.72 8.43 -2.33
CA LEU A 76 6.17 7.13 -1.82
C LEU A 76 6.41 7.19 -0.30
N MET A 77 7.04 8.25 0.19
CA MET A 77 7.26 8.46 1.62
C MET A 77 5.93 8.50 2.40
N VAL A 78 4.94 9.26 1.90
CA VAL A 78 3.61 9.33 2.54
C VAL A 78 2.91 7.98 2.54
N ARG A 79 2.98 7.21 1.44
CA ARG A 79 2.41 5.87 1.38
C ARG A 79 3.08 4.92 2.37
N SER A 80 4.41 4.95 2.45
CA SER A 80 5.16 4.13 3.42
C SER A 80 4.81 4.50 4.85
N ALA A 81 4.70 5.79 5.16
CA ALA A 81 4.29 6.25 6.48
C ALA A 81 2.87 5.78 6.84
N ARG A 82 1.92 5.80 5.89
CA ARG A 82 0.56 5.28 6.11
C ARG A 82 0.54 3.80 6.46
N VAL A 83 1.35 2.98 5.77
CA VAL A 83 1.49 1.55 6.10
C VAL A 83 2.08 1.37 7.49
N MET A 84 3.13 2.11 7.84
CA MET A 84 3.74 2.03 9.18
C MET A 84 2.81 2.50 10.31
N LEU A 85 1.87 3.37 10.00
CA LEU A 85 0.85 3.86 10.93
C LEU A 85 -0.45 3.06 10.87
N GLU A 86 -0.43 1.91 10.22
CA GLU A 86 -1.57 0.98 10.11
C GLU A 86 -2.86 1.64 9.60
N HIS A 87 -2.72 2.62 8.70
CA HIS A 87 -3.88 3.27 8.10
C HIS A 87 -4.63 2.32 7.18
N VAL A 88 -5.94 2.47 7.13
CA VAL A 88 -6.80 1.78 6.16
C VAL A 88 -6.26 2.01 4.74
N PRO A 89 -6.07 0.96 3.93
CA PRO A 89 -5.54 1.07 2.58
C PRO A 89 -6.36 2.02 1.70
N ALA A 90 -5.68 2.77 0.84
CA ALA A 90 -6.33 3.72 -0.04
C ALA A 90 -7.31 3.00 -0.99
N GLY A 91 -8.56 3.48 -1.04
CA GLY A 91 -9.62 2.88 -1.87
C GLY A 91 -10.44 1.80 -1.14
N PHE A 92 -10.12 1.49 0.10
CA PHE A 92 -10.91 0.58 0.93
C PHE A 92 -11.84 1.38 1.86
N ASP A 93 -13.10 0.94 1.96
CA ASP A 93 -14.15 1.58 2.74
C ASP A 93 -14.45 0.75 4.00
N ALA A 94 -13.93 1.20 5.14
CA ALA A 94 -14.13 0.54 6.44
C ALA A 94 -15.60 0.50 6.85
N ASP A 95 -16.35 1.59 6.59
CA ASP A 95 -17.78 1.66 6.93
C ASP A 95 -18.60 0.63 6.14
N LYS A 96 -18.17 0.31 4.92
CA LYS A 96 -18.80 -0.73 4.11
C LYS A 96 -18.57 -2.12 4.69
N VAL A 97 -17.36 -2.37 5.20
CA VAL A 97 -17.03 -3.65 5.85
C VAL A 97 -17.84 -3.81 7.12
N GLU A 98 -17.87 -2.79 7.97
CA GLU A 98 -18.62 -2.82 9.23
C GLU A 98 -20.11 -3.07 8.99
N ARG A 99 -20.75 -2.33 8.07
CA ARG A 99 -22.15 -2.56 7.71
C ARG A 99 -22.43 -3.96 7.16
N ALA A 100 -21.50 -4.55 6.43
CA ALA A 100 -21.67 -5.90 5.92
C ALA A 100 -21.57 -6.95 7.03
N LEU A 101 -20.65 -6.75 7.98
CA LEU A 101 -20.50 -7.62 9.13
C LEU A 101 -21.73 -7.59 10.05
N GLN A 102 -22.32 -6.42 10.27
CA GLN A 102 -23.57 -6.25 11.04
C GLN A 102 -24.77 -6.96 10.40
N GLN A 103 -24.70 -7.29 9.11
CA GLN A 103 -25.77 -8.01 8.38
C GLN A 103 -25.54 -9.53 8.32
N VAL A 104 -24.44 -10.04 8.89
CA VAL A 104 -24.17 -11.48 8.92
C VAL A 104 -25.18 -12.18 9.81
N ASP A 105 -25.84 -13.21 9.28
CA ASP A 105 -26.82 -13.98 10.03
C ASP A 105 -26.17 -14.67 11.24
N GLY A 106 -26.73 -14.40 12.42
CA GLY A 106 -26.21 -14.89 13.70
C GLY A 106 -25.27 -13.92 14.43
N ALA A 107 -24.80 -12.82 13.80
CA ALA A 107 -24.15 -11.72 14.48
C ALA A 107 -25.18 -10.79 15.08
N THR A 108 -24.99 -10.36 16.32
CA THR A 108 -25.85 -9.37 17.02
C THR A 108 -25.18 -8.03 17.15
N ASP A 109 -23.86 -8.00 17.16
CA ASP A 109 -23.04 -6.80 17.20
C ASP A 109 -21.64 -7.05 16.64
N THR A 110 -20.96 -5.99 16.23
CA THR A 110 -19.55 -6.02 15.77
C THR A 110 -18.82 -4.80 16.32
N HIS A 111 -17.61 -5.00 16.83
CA HIS A 111 -16.80 -3.92 17.39
C HIS A 111 -15.31 -4.21 17.16
N ASP A 112 -14.46 -3.22 17.46
CA ASP A 112 -13.01 -3.28 17.28
C ASP A 112 -12.59 -3.76 15.89
N LEU A 113 -13.25 -3.23 14.84
CA LEU A 113 -12.85 -3.46 13.48
C LEU A 113 -11.61 -2.64 13.13
N HIS A 114 -10.48 -3.31 13.00
CA HIS A 114 -9.25 -2.72 12.49
C HIS A 114 -8.94 -3.26 11.11
N LEU A 115 -8.55 -2.35 10.22
CA LEU A 115 -8.18 -2.66 8.83
C LEU A 115 -6.85 -1.98 8.52
N TRP A 116 -5.87 -2.76 8.07
CA TRP A 116 -4.55 -2.24 7.70
C TRP A 116 -3.94 -3.02 6.55
N SER A 117 -2.71 -2.65 6.16
CA SER A 117 -1.93 -3.35 5.15
C SER A 117 -0.47 -3.41 5.55
N LEU A 118 0.22 -4.50 5.20
CA LEU A 118 1.66 -4.64 5.38
C LEU A 118 2.47 -4.24 4.15
N ASP A 119 1.87 -4.30 2.98
CA ASP A 119 2.52 -4.04 1.68
C ASP A 119 1.90 -2.87 0.90
N GLY A 120 0.82 -2.28 1.46
CA GLY A 120 0.07 -1.19 0.85
C GLY A 120 -0.92 -1.62 -0.23
N VAL A 121 -1.16 -2.93 -0.40
CA VAL A 121 -2.08 -3.54 -1.38
C VAL A 121 -3.04 -4.52 -0.71
N SER A 122 -2.49 -5.55 -0.04
CA SER A 122 -3.27 -6.59 0.64
C SER A 122 -3.91 -6.03 1.91
N VAL A 123 -5.19 -6.31 2.12
CA VAL A 123 -5.94 -5.83 3.29
C VAL A 123 -6.02 -6.94 4.34
N LEU A 124 -5.63 -6.58 5.56
CA LEU A 124 -5.76 -7.41 6.74
C LEU A 124 -6.81 -6.82 7.67
N ALA A 125 -7.46 -7.67 8.45
CA ALA A 125 -8.45 -7.25 9.44
C ALA A 125 -8.33 -7.99 10.76
N THR A 126 -8.71 -7.29 11.83
CA THR A 126 -9.17 -7.90 13.08
C THR A 126 -10.55 -7.36 13.39
N VAL A 127 -11.41 -8.19 13.95
CA VAL A 127 -12.77 -7.80 14.34
C VAL A 127 -13.31 -8.71 15.44
N HIS A 128 -14.06 -8.13 16.35
CA HIS A 128 -14.85 -8.84 17.33
C HIS A 128 -16.30 -8.91 16.86
N VAL A 129 -16.88 -10.11 16.93
CA VAL A 129 -18.26 -10.38 16.49
C VAL A 129 -19.01 -11.06 17.62
N VAL A 130 -20.09 -10.42 18.06
CA VAL A 130 -20.94 -10.94 19.13
C VAL A 130 -21.94 -11.93 18.54
N ALA A 131 -21.90 -13.17 19.00
CA ALA A 131 -22.81 -14.22 18.56
C ALA A 131 -24.18 -14.11 19.26
N GLY A 132 -25.24 -14.27 18.49
CA GLY A 132 -26.59 -14.40 19.05
C GLY A 132 -26.76 -15.66 19.94
N ALA A 133 -27.75 -15.63 20.80
CA ALA A 133 -28.06 -16.76 21.68
C ALA A 133 -28.38 -18.04 20.86
N GLY A 134 -27.66 -19.12 21.15
CA GLY A 134 -27.86 -20.42 20.49
C GLY A 134 -27.28 -20.52 19.07
N VAL A 135 -26.55 -19.52 18.60
CA VAL A 135 -25.85 -19.56 17.31
C VAL A 135 -24.63 -20.48 17.41
N ASP A 136 -24.46 -21.33 16.40
CA ASP A 136 -23.23 -22.10 16.20
C ASP A 136 -22.08 -21.16 15.81
N ARG A 137 -21.08 -21.07 16.70
CA ARG A 137 -19.96 -20.13 16.56
C ARG A 137 -19.03 -20.48 15.40
N ASP A 138 -18.86 -21.76 15.11
CA ASP A 138 -18.01 -22.20 14.01
C ASP A 138 -18.65 -21.79 12.66
N GLN A 139 -19.96 -22.00 12.52
CA GLN A 139 -20.69 -21.56 11.33
C GLN A 139 -20.76 -20.03 11.21
N LEU A 140 -20.84 -19.31 12.33
CA LEU A 140 -20.80 -17.85 12.32
C LEU A 140 -19.42 -17.36 11.86
N LEU A 141 -18.34 -17.99 12.35
CA LEU A 141 -16.98 -17.67 11.94
C LEU A 141 -16.80 -17.84 10.43
N ASP A 142 -17.26 -18.96 9.86
CA ASP A 142 -17.18 -19.21 8.41
C ASP A 142 -17.92 -18.13 7.62
N ARG A 143 -19.14 -17.76 8.03
CA ARG A 143 -19.93 -16.70 7.34
C ARG A 143 -19.25 -15.33 7.42
N VAL A 144 -18.66 -14.99 8.56
CA VAL A 144 -17.93 -13.72 8.73
C VAL A 144 -16.68 -13.70 7.84
N GLN A 145 -15.91 -14.78 7.82
CA GLN A 145 -14.72 -14.88 6.97
C GLN A 145 -15.07 -14.83 5.48
N ASP A 146 -16.12 -15.52 5.06
CA ASP A 146 -16.61 -15.45 3.68
C ASP A 146 -17.05 -14.03 3.29
N THR A 147 -17.72 -13.32 4.19
CA THR A 147 -18.15 -11.93 3.97
C THR A 147 -16.94 -11.01 3.82
N LEU A 148 -15.93 -11.15 4.68
CA LEU A 148 -14.70 -10.38 4.60
C LEU A 148 -13.93 -10.68 3.30
N ALA A 149 -13.82 -11.94 2.91
CA ALA A 149 -13.16 -12.35 1.66
C ALA A 149 -13.87 -11.76 0.43
N GLN A 150 -15.21 -11.75 0.38
CA GLN A 150 -15.99 -11.13 -0.70
C GLN A 150 -15.78 -9.61 -0.80
N LEU A 151 -15.42 -8.97 0.31
CA LEU A 151 -15.10 -7.53 0.35
C LEU A 151 -13.62 -7.23 0.04
N GLY A 152 -12.80 -8.26 -0.21
CA GLY A 152 -11.39 -8.11 -0.57
C GLY A 152 -10.45 -8.05 0.63
N VAL A 153 -10.88 -8.50 1.80
CA VAL A 153 -10.00 -8.71 2.96
C VAL A 153 -9.36 -10.09 2.82
N GLU A 154 -8.07 -10.11 2.49
CA GLU A 154 -7.35 -11.36 2.18
C GLU A 154 -7.04 -12.20 3.41
N HIS A 155 -6.86 -11.56 4.57
CA HIS A 155 -6.55 -12.24 5.81
C HIS A 155 -7.23 -11.54 7.00
N ALA A 156 -8.07 -12.27 7.73
CA ALA A 156 -8.80 -11.76 8.87
C ALA A 156 -8.64 -12.64 10.10
N THR A 157 -8.44 -12.00 11.25
CA THR A 157 -8.59 -12.61 12.56
C THR A 157 -9.93 -12.18 13.13
N VAL A 158 -10.80 -13.16 13.40
CA VAL A 158 -12.15 -12.91 13.91
C VAL A 158 -12.27 -13.54 15.30
N GLN A 159 -12.63 -12.72 16.28
CA GLN A 159 -12.97 -13.18 17.62
C GLN A 159 -14.49 -13.29 17.75
N ILE A 160 -15.01 -14.48 18.03
CA ILE A 160 -16.44 -14.69 18.26
C ILE A 160 -16.72 -14.67 19.76
N GLU A 161 -17.59 -13.75 20.19
CA GLU A 161 -17.87 -13.46 21.59
C GLU A 161 -19.30 -13.78 21.98
N PRO A 162 -19.54 -14.19 23.24
CA PRO A 162 -20.89 -14.22 23.80
C PRO A 162 -21.34 -12.81 24.17
N PRO A 163 -22.66 -12.50 24.22
CA PRO A 163 -23.19 -11.17 24.50
C PRO A 163 -22.70 -10.55 25.81
N GLU A 164 -22.44 -11.35 26.82
CA GLU A 164 -21.95 -10.92 28.13
C GLU A 164 -20.48 -10.49 28.15
N HIS A 165 -19.71 -10.76 27.08
CA HIS A 165 -18.27 -10.48 27.04
C HIS A 165 -17.93 -9.01 26.79
N ILE A 166 -18.80 -8.27 26.08
CA ILE A 166 -18.61 -6.85 25.75
C ILE A 166 -18.26 -5.98 26.98
N GLY A 167 -18.80 -6.31 28.15
CA GLY A 167 -18.50 -5.58 29.40
C GLY A 167 -17.11 -5.80 29.99
N HIS A 168 -16.31 -6.73 29.44
CA HIS A 168 -14.98 -7.08 29.92
C HIS A 168 -13.85 -6.48 29.09
N GLU A 169 -14.15 -5.88 27.97
CA GLU A 169 -13.17 -5.30 27.06
C GLU A 169 -13.14 -3.76 27.09
N ASN A 170 -11.93 -3.21 26.93
CA ASN A 170 -11.78 -1.80 26.62
C ASN A 170 -11.87 -1.66 25.09
N VAL A 171 -13.03 -1.26 24.61
CA VAL A 171 -13.29 -1.01 23.18
C VAL A 171 -12.59 0.27 22.76
N CYS A 172 -11.86 0.23 21.65
CA CYS A 172 -11.18 1.40 21.07
C CYS A 172 -12.13 2.30 20.29
#